data_eca5a2d5a97ff677ff637c3f4b9f61cd
#
_entry.id   eca5a2d5a97ff677ff637c3f4b9f61cd
#
_cell.length_a   1.000
_cell.length_b   1.000
_cell.length_c   1.000
_cell.angle_alpha   90.00
_cell.angle_beta   90.00
_cell.angle_gamma   90.00
#
_symmetry.space_group_name_H-M   'P 1'
#
loop_
_entity.id
_entity.type
_entity.pdbx_description
1 polymer ?
#
loop_
_entity_poly.entity_id
_entity_poly.type
_entity_poly.pdbx_seq_one_letter_code
_entity_poly.pdbx_strand_id
1 'polypeptide(L)'
;LCTAFYFCLSSCNYLNVDEYFADTLGYDSIFQNKMNLQKYLWATAAFFPDEGAIWGGAYTPGVTGSDEAFVQWNTGEFPGVTFVLGHTTPDNLGTMNNWAQMYKIIRKVNIIFSRINECKDLTNIEQREILGYAHFMRGYAYYNLLQNFGPVVLVGDEPMNTNESPAYYNKERATYDESVDY
;
A
#
# COMPACT_ATOMS: atom_id res chain seq x y z
N LEU A 1 47.23 11.31 47.80
CA LEU A 1 46.45 10.15 47.34
C LEU A 1 45.27 10.62 46.53
N CYS A 2 45.39 10.68 45.17
CA CYS A 2 44.28 10.91 44.25
C CYS A 2 43.79 9.55 43.77
N THR A 3 42.62 9.15 44.23
CA THR A 3 41.87 8.01 43.66
C THR A 3 41.04 8.50 42.50
N ALA A 4 41.48 8.21 41.29
CA ALA A 4 40.71 8.46 40.07
C ALA A 4 39.55 7.43 40.02
N PHE A 5 38.33 7.97 40.07
CA PHE A 5 37.09 7.24 39.87
C PHE A 5 36.87 7.05 38.37
N TYR A 6 37.19 5.88 37.82
CA TYR A 6 36.83 5.50 36.48
C TYR A 6 35.31 5.17 36.45
N PHE A 7 34.50 6.12 36.02
CA PHE A 7 33.12 5.82 35.60
C PHE A 7 33.20 5.14 34.23
N CYS A 8 33.00 3.85 34.23
CA CYS A 8 32.69 3.12 33.00
C CYS A 8 31.35 3.62 32.45
N LEU A 9 31.40 4.40 31.40
CA LEU A 9 30.24 4.75 30.59
C LEU A 9 29.82 3.54 29.74
N SER A 10 29.16 2.57 30.35
CA SER A 10 28.44 1.52 29.62
C SER A 10 27.02 1.97 29.29
N SER A 11 26.92 3.03 28.49
CA SER A 11 25.65 3.64 28.09
C SER A 11 25.36 3.47 26.59
N CYS A 12 25.72 2.34 26.00
CA CYS A 12 25.56 2.23 24.55
C CYS A 12 24.41 1.32 24.08
N ASN A 13 23.69 0.63 24.97
CA ASN A 13 22.59 -0.24 24.53
C ASN A 13 21.20 0.34 24.73
N TYR A 14 21.06 1.46 25.44
CA TYR A 14 19.73 2.04 25.71
C TYR A 14 19.08 2.70 24.47
N LEU A 15 19.86 3.03 23.46
CA LEU A 15 19.40 3.58 22.17
C LEU A 15 19.38 2.54 21.05
N ASN A 16 19.72 1.28 21.34
CA ASN A 16 19.58 0.24 20.35
C ASN A 16 18.10 -0.18 20.27
N VAL A 17 17.42 0.35 19.26
CA VAL A 17 16.01 0.03 18.95
C VAL A 17 15.87 -1.22 18.09
N ASP A 18 16.97 -1.86 17.70
CA ASP A 18 16.95 -3.05 16.82
C ASP A 18 16.19 -4.21 17.46
N GLU A 19 16.24 -4.35 18.79
CA GLU A 19 15.48 -5.36 19.53
C GLU A 19 13.97 -5.07 19.53
N TYR A 20 13.56 -3.81 19.47
CA TYR A 20 12.16 -3.38 19.36
C TYR A 20 11.59 -3.61 17.95
N PHE A 21 12.45 -3.62 16.93
CA PHE A 21 12.09 -3.84 15.53
C PHE A 21 12.43 -5.27 15.07
N ALA A 22 12.93 -6.13 15.95
CA ALA A 22 13.24 -7.52 15.63
C ALA A 22 12.03 -8.31 15.13
N ASP A 23 10.81 -7.92 15.56
CA ASP A 23 9.55 -8.49 15.07
C ASP A 23 9.02 -7.84 13.80
N THR A 24 9.58 -6.71 13.36
CA THR A 24 9.23 -6.09 12.09
C THR A 24 10.18 -6.59 11.00
N LEU A 25 9.62 -7.28 10.01
CA LEU A 25 10.38 -7.71 8.84
C LEU A 25 10.95 -6.46 8.12
N GLY A 26 12.23 -6.20 8.28
CA GLY A 26 12.94 -5.23 7.46
C GLY A 26 12.87 -5.65 5.98
N TYR A 27 12.97 -4.71 5.05
CA TYR A 27 12.90 -5.00 3.61
C TYR A 27 13.87 -6.10 3.17
N ASP A 28 15.05 -6.20 3.79
CA ASP A 28 16.04 -7.23 3.45
C ASP A 28 15.62 -8.62 3.92
N SER A 29 14.91 -8.72 5.05
CA SER A 29 14.43 -10.01 5.57
C SER A 29 13.26 -10.59 4.77
N ILE A 30 12.51 -9.76 4.01
CA ILE A 30 11.41 -10.20 3.15
C ILE A 30 11.92 -11.21 2.10
N PHE A 31 13.07 -10.92 1.49
CA PHE A 31 13.62 -11.71 0.39
C PHE A 31 14.59 -12.81 0.83
N GLN A 32 14.81 -13.00 2.14
CA GLN A 32 15.68 -14.06 2.68
C GLN A 32 15.10 -15.47 2.47
N ASN A 33 13.78 -15.61 2.50
CA ASN A 33 13.10 -16.87 2.31
C ASN A 33 11.70 -16.73 1.74
N LYS A 34 11.21 -17.81 1.15
CA LYS A 34 9.88 -17.92 0.53
C LYS A 34 8.74 -17.52 1.47
N MET A 35 8.78 -17.97 2.72
CA MET A 35 7.68 -17.71 3.68
C MET A 35 7.52 -16.22 3.94
N ASN A 36 8.61 -15.50 4.13
CA ASN A 36 8.59 -14.06 4.36
C ASN A 36 8.07 -13.31 3.12
N LEU A 37 8.51 -13.71 1.93
CA LEU A 37 8.04 -13.12 0.68
C LEU A 37 6.54 -13.37 0.47
N GLN A 38 6.04 -14.58 0.75
CA GLN A 38 4.61 -14.87 0.70
C GLN A 38 3.81 -14.05 1.72
N LYS A 39 4.29 -13.91 2.95
CA LYS A 39 3.65 -13.04 3.95
C LYS A 39 3.59 -11.59 3.47
N TYR A 40 4.66 -11.09 2.86
CA TYR A 40 4.70 -9.74 2.31
C TYR A 40 3.70 -9.55 1.16
N LEU A 41 3.61 -10.54 0.24
CA LEU A 41 2.66 -10.55 -0.86
C LEU A 41 1.21 -10.47 -0.33
N TRP A 42 0.84 -11.36 0.58
CA TRP A 42 -0.53 -11.40 1.12
C TRP A 42 -0.86 -10.21 2.02
N ALA A 43 0.11 -9.70 2.77
CA ALA A 43 -0.05 -8.45 3.50
C ALA A 43 -0.22 -7.23 2.55
N THR A 44 0.24 -7.35 1.30
CA THR A 44 -0.04 -6.33 0.28
C THR A 44 -1.49 -6.40 -0.20
N ALA A 45 -2.05 -7.60 -0.38
CA ALA A 45 -3.45 -7.79 -0.73
C ALA A 45 -4.43 -7.24 0.33
N ALA A 46 -4.03 -7.21 1.60
CA ALA A 46 -4.87 -6.66 2.67
C ALA A 46 -5.14 -5.14 2.55
N PHE A 47 -4.46 -4.45 1.63
CA PHE A 47 -4.73 -3.04 1.32
C PHE A 47 -5.83 -2.83 0.28
N PHE A 48 -6.36 -3.87 -0.33
CA PHE A 48 -7.47 -3.73 -1.28
C PHE A 48 -8.74 -3.26 -0.59
N PRO A 49 -9.61 -2.50 -1.32
CA PRO A 49 -10.93 -2.16 -0.84
C PRO A 49 -11.76 -3.41 -0.56
N ASP A 50 -12.59 -3.37 0.45
CA ASP A 50 -13.60 -4.40 0.69
C ASP A 50 -14.84 -4.13 -0.18
N GLU A 51 -14.82 -4.61 -1.41
CA GLU A 51 -15.92 -4.45 -2.38
C GLU A 51 -17.09 -5.40 -2.10
N GLY A 52 -16.88 -6.43 -1.25
CA GLY A 52 -17.90 -7.40 -0.90
C GLY A 52 -18.86 -6.96 0.20
N ALA A 53 -18.60 -5.85 0.87
CA ALA A 53 -19.44 -5.35 1.94
C ALA A 53 -20.72 -4.71 1.37
N ILE A 54 -21.88 -5.29 1.71
CA ILE A 54 -23.21 -4.85 1.23
C ILE A 54 -23.48 -3.37 1.57
N TRP A 55 -23.12 -2.97 2.78
CA TRP A 55 -23.34 -1.60 3.27
C TRP A 55 -22.28 -0.59 2.84
N GLY A 56 -21.27 -1.05 2.12
CA GLY A 56 -20.07 -0.31 1.80
C GLY A 56 -18.93 -0.64 2.77
N GLY A 57 -17.79 -1.06 2.21
CA GLY A 57 -16.54 -1.21 2.95
C GLY A 57 -15.75 0.10 2.97
N ALA A 58 -14.54 0.04 3.52
CA ALA A 58 -13.61 1.14 3.38
C ALA A 58 -13.41 1.44 1.89
N TYR A 59 -13.61 2.69 1.49
CA TYR A 59 -13.45 3.19 0.12
C TYR A 59 -14.54 2.81 -0.90
N THR A 60 -15.58 2.11 -0.51
CA THR A 60 -16.68 1.74 -1.40
C THR A 60 -18.02 2.25 -0.87
N PRO A 61 -18.91 2.79 -1.71
CA PRO A 61 -20.21 3.29 -1.25
C PRO A 61 -21.21 2.16 -0.92
N GLY A 62 -21.05 0.96 -1.48
CA GLY A 62 -21.99 -0.15 -1.32
C GLY A 62 -23.41 0.19 -1.82
N VAL A 63 -24.38 -0.65 -1.46
CA VAL A 63 -25.79 -0.46 -1.86
C VAL A 63 -26.41 0.81 -1.28
N THR A 64 -25.85 1.35 -0.20
CA THR A 64 -26.30 2.62 0.42
C THR A 64 -25.88 3.86 -0.38
N GLY A 65 -25.05 3.70 -1.41
CA GLY A 65 -24.67 4.75 -2.36
C GLY A 65 -25.60 4.86 -3.57
N SER A 66 -26.65 4.05 -3.62
CA SER A 66 -27.65 3.99 -4.69
C SER A 66 -29.04 4.11 -4.12
N ASP A 67 -30.05 3.88 -4.96
CA ASP A 67 -31.46 3.82 -4.58
C ASP A 67 -31.92 2.42 -4.11
N GLU A 68 -31.00 1.45 -4.04
CA GLU A 68 -31.30 0.07 -3.66
C GLU A 68 -31.60 -0.07 -2.15
N ALA A 69 -30.92 0.73 -1.31
CA ALA A 69 -31.16 0.69 0.13
C ALA A 69 -30.87 2.02 0.82
N PHE A 70 -31.61 2.28 1.88
CA PHE A 70 -31.39 3.41 2.78
C PHE A 70 -31.07 2.94 4.19
N VAL A 71 -30.17 3.65 4.85
CA VAL A 71 -29.91 3.45 6.28
C VAL A 71 -30.48 4.60 7.09
N GLN A 72 -30.96 4.28 8.27
CA GLN A 72 -31.57 5.26 9.17
C GLN A 72 -30.53 6.21 9.80
N TRP A 73 -29.28 5.80 9.84
CA TRP A 73 -28.21 6.52 10.52
C TRP A 73 -27.40 7.36 9.54
N ASN A 74 -27.27 8.62 9.87
CA ASN A 74 -26.36 9.54 9.19
C ASN A 74 -25.01 9.53 9.90
N THR A 75 -24.23 8.45 9.72
CA THR A 75 -22.91 8.31 10.34
C THR A 75 -21.84 8.15 9.28
N GLY A 76 -20.63 8.63 9.58
CA GLY A 76 -19.45 8.43 8.72
C GLY A 76 -19.00 6.96 8.61
N GLU A 77 -19.69 6.05 9.30
CA GLU A 77 -19.44 4.60 9.21
C GLU A 77 -19.95 3.99 7.89
N PHE A 78 -20.88 4.69 7.21
CA PHE A 78 -21.47 4.25 5.95
C PHE A 78 -21.06 5.19 4.82
N PRO A 79 -20.00 4.86 4.06
CA PRO A 79 -19.52 5.72 2.96
C PRO A 79 -20.60 6.07 1.94
N GLY A 80 -21.51 5.12 1.66
CA GLY A 80 -22.62 5.35 0.74
C GLY A 80 -23.57 6.46 1.19
N VAL A 81 -23.86 6.57 2.47
CA VAL A 81 -24.72 7.66 3.00
C VAL A 81 -24.07 9.02 2.77
N THR A 82 -22.79 9.14 3.06
CA THR A 82 -22.02 10.37 2.84
C THR A 82 -22.03 10.77 1.34
N PHE A 83 -21.92 9.76 0.47
CA PHE A 83 -21.98 9.94 -0.97
C PHE A 83 -23.36 10.45 -1.43
N VAL A 84 -24.44 9.78 -1.04
CA VAL A 84 -25.83 10.15 -1.42
C VAL A 84 -26.22 11.52 -0.91
N LEU A 85 -25.74 11.92 0.27
CA LEU A 85 -25.98 13.24 0.83
C LEU A 85 -25.18 14.37 0.12
N GLY A 86 -24.33 14.03 -0.85
CA GLY A 86 -23.51 14.99 -1.57
C GLY A 86 -22.35 15.59 -0.75
N HIS A 87 -21.98 14.94 0.34
CA HIS A 87 -20.87 15.38 1.18
C HIS A 87 -19.50 14.95 0.60
N THR A 88 -19.50 14.02 -0.37
CA THR A 88 -18.30 13.60 -1.09
C THR A 88 -18.06 14.56 -2.24
N THR A 89 -16.94 15.25 -2.22
CA THR A 89 -16.52 16.19 -3.27
C THR A 89 -15.08 15.89 -3.70
N PRO A 90 -14.59 16.42 -4.84
CA PRO A 90 -13.19 16.26 -5.23
C PRO A 90 -12.18 16.72 -4.17
N ASP A 91 -12.56 17.74 -3.39
CA ASP A 91 -11.71 18.28 -2.30
C ASP A 91 -11.89 17.54 -0.97
N ASN A 92 -13.00 16.80 -0.82
CA ASN A 92 -13.31 16.03 0.36
C ASN A 92 -13.92 14.67 -0.01
N LEU A 93 -13.08 13.71 -0.29
CA LEU A 93 -13.51 12.33 -0.60
C LEU A 93 -13.86 11.53 0.67
N GLY A 94 -13.53 12.05 1.85
CA GLY A 94 -13.76 11.36 3.12
C GLY A 94 -13.14 9.97 3.13
N THR A 95 -13.90 8.97 3.56
CA THR A 95 -13.48 7.56 3.62
C THR A 95 -13.30 6.91 2.25
N MET A 96 -13.78 7.52 1.16
CA MET A 96 -13.66 7.00 -0.20
C MET A 96 -12.30 7.30 -0.85
N ASN A 97 -11.42 8.05 -0.14
CA ASN A 97 -10.09 8.38 -0.64
C ASN A 97 -9.13 7.19 -0.50
N ASN A 98 -9.07 6.35 -1.53
CA ASN A 98 -8.13 5.22 -1.58
C ASN A 98 -6.84 5.50 -2.38
N TRP A 99 -6.63 6.75 -2.85
CA TRP A 99 -5.46 7.14 -3.67
C TRP A 99 -4.13 6.66 -3.08
N ALA A 100 -3.83 7.09 -1.86
CA ALA A 100 -2.59 6.74 -1.20
C ALA A 100 -2.46 5.23 -0.96
N GLN A 101 -3.59 4.54 -0.71
CA GLN A 101 -3.62 3.12 -0.45
C GLN A 101 -3.27 2.30 -1.70
N MET A 102 -3.81 2.68 -2.85
CA MET A 102 -3.49 2.02 -4.12
C MET A 102 -2.02 2.21 -4.50
N TYR A 103 -1.47 3.42 -4.34
CA TYR A 103 -0.03 3.64 -4.58
C TYR A 103 0.88 2.91 -3.59
N LYS A 104 0.42 2.62 -2.36
CA LYS A 104 1.15 1.70 -1.45
C LYS A 104 1.24 0.29 -2.03
N ILE A 105 0.14 -0.23 -2.60
CA ILE A 105 0.13 -1.55 -3.25
C ILE A 105 1.12 -1.55 -4.42
N ILE A 106 1.02 -0.56 -5.31
CA ILE A 106 1.89 -0.43 -6.48
C ILE A 106 3.37 -0.42 -6.05
N ARG A 107 3.72 0.40 -5.04
CA ARG A 107 5.08 0.43 -4.52
C ARG A 107 5.54 -0.91 -3.97
N LYS A 108 4.70 -1.59 -3.18
CA LYS A 108 5.03 -2.90 -2.59
C LYS A 108 5.24 -3.96 -3.67
N VAL A 109 4.41 -3.94 -4.70
CA VAL A 109 4.55 -4.83 -5.85
C VAL A 109 5.82 -4.55 -6.65
N ASN A 110 6.14 -3.27 -6.89
CA ASN A 110 7.38 -2.92 -7.58
C ASN A 110 8.63 -3.38 -6.81
N ILE A 111 8.59 -3.37 -5.46
CA ILE A 111 9.66 -3.95 -4.63
C ILE A 111 9.78 -5.47 -4.87
N ILE A 112 8.66 -6.18 -5.03
CA ILE A 112 8.70 -7.62 -5.39
C ILE A 112 9.36 -7.80 -6.76
N PHE A 113 8.96 -7.04 -7.77
CA PHE A 113 9.53 -7.14 -9.12
C PHE A 113 11.04 -6.90 -9.13
N SER A 114 11.52 -5.87 -8.43
CA SER A 114 12.93 -5.52 -8.42
C SER A 114 13.80 -6.51 -7.63
N ARG A 115 13.24 -7.21 -6.64
CA ARG A 115 14.03 -7.99 -5.67
C ARG A 115 13.72 -9.48 -5.60
N ILE A 116 12.72 -9.99 -6.32
CA ILE A 116 12.30 -11.41 -6.24
C ILE A 116 13.45 -12.40 -6.48
N ASN A 117 14.42 -12.04 -7.32
CA ASN A 117 15.59 -12.87 -7.64
C ASN A 117 16.55 -13.04 -6.45
N GLU A 118 16.43 -12.25 -5.39
CA GLU A 118 17.21 -12.40 -4.16
C GLU A 118 16.74 -13.60 -3.32
N CYS A 119 15.47 -14.00 -3.45
CA CYS A 119 14.87 -15.12 -2.74
C CYS A 119 15.30 -16.46 -3.39
N LYS A 120 16.34 -17.08 -2.83
CA LYS A 120 17.01 -18.25 -3.43
C LYS A 120 16.30 -19.57 -3.20
N ASP A 121 15.35 -19.65 -2.28
CA ASP A 121 14.60 -20.86 -1.95
C ASP A 121 13.28 -21.02 -2.76
N LEU A 122 13.08 -20.15 -3.77
CA LEU A 122 11.97 -20.27 -4.71
C LEU A 122 12.34 -21.19 -5.87
N THR A 123 11.41 -22.07 -6.24
CA THR A 123 11.43 -22.74 -7.53
C THR A 123 10.99 -21.79 -8.66
N ASN A 124 11.35 -22.10 -9.90
CA ASN A 124 10.92 -21.30 -11.06
C ASN A 124 9.38 -21.22 -11.21
N ILE A 125 8.65 -22.23 -10.74
CA ILE A 125 7.19 -22.25 -10.77
C ILE A 125 6.63 -21.27 -9.73
N GLU A 126 7.11 -21.34 -8.50
CA GLU A 126 6.71 -20.46 -7.40
C GLU A 126 7.05 -18.99 -7.68
N GLN A 127 8.21 -18.75 -8.27
CA GLN A 127 8.60 -17.40 -8.68
C GLN A 127 7.60 -16.82 -9.70
N ARG A 128 7.23 -17.59 -10.73
CA ARG A 128 6.22 -17.16 -11.72
C ARG A 128 4.84 -16.97 -11.12
N GLU A 129 4.46 -17.80 -10.16
CA GLU A 129 3.20 -17.67 -9.44
C GLU A 129 3.15 -16.36 -8.63
N ILE A 130 4.19 -16.06 -7.85
CA ILE A 130 4.30 -14.82 -7.09
C ILE A 130 4.27 -13.59 -8.00
N LEU A 131 5.00 -13.64 -9.12
CA LEU A 131 4.97 -12.57 -10.13
C LEU A 131 3.58 -12.41 -10.74
N GLY A 132 2.87 -13.50 -11.00
CA GLY A 132 1.49 -13.46 -11.48
C GLY A 132 0.55 -12.74 -10.52
N TYR A 133 0.60 -13.08 -9.23
CA TYR A 133 -0.16 -12.37 -8.20
C TYR A 133 0.25 -10.89 -8.09
N ALA A 134 1.54 -10.60 -8.17
CA ALA A 134 2.05 -9.23 -8.10
C ALA A 134 1.55 -8.39 -9.29
N HIS A 135 1.57 -8.92 -10.51
CA HIS A 135 1.00 -8.26 -11.69
C HIS A 135 -0.50 -8.01 -11.54
N PHE A 136 -1.25 -9.03 -11.07
CA PHE A 136 -2.67 -8.87 -10.80
C PHE A 136 -2.94 -7.75 -9.78
N MET A 137 -2.22 -7.75 -8.65
CA MET A 137 -2.40 -6.73 -7.61
C MET A 137 -2.10 -5.32 -8.14
N ARG A 138 -1.06 -5.16 -8.96
CA ARG A 138 -0.73 -3.86 -9.56
C ARG A 138 -1.80 -3.40 -10.55
N GLY A 139 -2.23 -4.28 -11.45
CA GLY A 139 -3.30 -3.98 -12.41
C GLY A 139 -4.60 -3.61 -11.71
N TYR A 140 -4.98 -4.34 -10.65
CA TYR A 140 -6.17 -4.06 -9.87
C TYR A 140 -6.07 -2.73 -9.10
N ALA A 141 -4.88 -2.39 -8.58
CA ALA A 141 -4.66 -1.10 -7.93
C ALA A 141 -4.81 0.08 -8.93
N TYR A 142 -4.24 -0.04 -10.14
CA TYR A 142 -4.42 0.97 -11.19
C TYR A 142 -5.87 1.04 -11.68
N TYR A 143 -6.56 -0.09 -11.81
CA TYR A 143 -7.99 -0.13 -12.14
C TYR A 143 -8.81 0.66 -11.12
N ASN A 144 -8.59 0.45 -9.82
CA ASN A 144 -9.27 1.21 -8.76
C ASN A 144 -8.97 2.71 -8.82
N LEU A 145 -7.71 3.07 -9.08
CA LEU A 145 -7.33 4.47 -9.26
C LEU A 145 -8.05 5.09 -10.46
N LEU A 146 -8.03 4.41 -11.60
CA LEU A 146 -8.62 4.89 -12.84
C LEU A 146 -10.16 5.04 -12.72
N GLN A 147 -10.81 4.06 -12.08
CA GLN A 147 -12.25 4.06 -11.84
C GLN A 147 -12.70 5.22 -10.93
N ASN A 148 -11.94 5.50 -9.88
CA ASN A 148 -12.35 6.46 -8.85
C ASN A 148 -11.84 7.89 -9.13
N PHE A 149 -10.71 8.04 -9.82
CA PHE A 149 -10.02 9.34 -9.97
C PHE A 149 -9.74 9.74 -11.43
N GLY A 150 -10.10 8.89 -12.40
CA GLY A 150 -9.74 9.09 -13.80
C GLY A 150 -8.24 8.90 -14.05
N PRO A 151 -7.63 9.64 -14.98
CA PRO A 151 -6.22 9.49 -15.32
C PRO A 151 -5.29 9.53 -14.13
N VAL A 152 -4.27 8.67 -14.13
CA VAL A 152 -3.41 8.39 -12.98
C VAL A 152 -1.94 8.71 -13.25
N VAL A 153 -1.14 8.74 -12.21
CA VAL A 153 0.32 8.85 -12.34
C VAL A 153 0.91 7.45 -12.56
N LEU A 154 1.54 7.23 -13.70
CA LEU A 154 2.25 5.98 -14.00
C LEU A 154 3.65 6.04 -13.40
N VAL A 155 3.98 5.10 -12.51
CA VAL A 155 5.26 5.12 -11.78
C VAL A 155 6.31 4.15 -12.32
N GLY A 156 5.96 3.33 -13.33
CA GLY A 156 6.88 2.34 -13.91
C GLY A 156 7.02 1.09 -13.03
N ASP A 157 8.01 0.26 -13.36
CA ASP A 157 8.21 -1.06 -12.75
C ASP A 157 9.12 -1.05 -11.52
N GLU A 158 9.90 0.01 -11.35
CA GLU A 158 10.83 0.14 -10.24
C GLU A 158 10.21 0.91 -9.06
N PRO A 159 10.56 0.55 -7.81
CA PRO A 159 10.16 1.34 -6.67
C PRO A 159 10.80 2.73 -6.71
N MET A 160 9.98 3.78 -6.56
CA MET A 160 10.50 5.15 -6.50
C MET A 160 11.47 5.29 -5.32
N ASN A 161 12.61 5.92 -5.55
CA ASN A 161 13.57 6.24 -4.51
C ASN A 161 12.94 7.23 -3.49
N THR A 162 13.19 7.02 -2.20
CA THR A 162 12.62 7.84 -1.11
C THR A 162 13.48 9.04 -0.73
N ASN A 163 14.71 9.15 -1.27
CA ASN A 163 15.69 10.17 -0.91
C ASN A 163 15.90 11.22 -2.02
N GLU A 164 14.94 11.35 -2.92
CA GLU A 164 15.01 12.28 -4.04
C GLU A 164 14.43 13.65 -3.70
N SER A 165 14.71 14.62 -4.58
CA SER A 165 14.16 15.96 -4.45
C SER A 165 12.64 15.99 -4.64
N PRO A 166 11.91 16.99 -4.10
CA PRO A 166 10.47 17.12 -4.34
C PRO A 166 10.07 17.14 -5.82
N ALA A 167 10.92 17.65 -6.70
CA ALA A 167 10.69 17.69 -8.14
C ALA A 167 10.62 16.28 -8.77
N TYR A 168 11.36 15.32 -8.23
CA TYR A 168 11.33 13.92 -8.66
C TYR A 168 9.95 13.27 -8.47
N TYR A 169 9.23 13.66 -7.42
CA TYR A 169 7.91 13.11 -7.08
C TYR A 169 6.77 13.86 -7.75
N ASN A 170 7.02 15.05 -8.29
CA ASN A 170 6.02 15.85 -8.99
C ASN A 170 5.84 15.36 -10.43
N LYS A 171 5.17 14.20 -10.56
CA LYS A 171 4.85 13.59 -11.86
C LYS A 171 3.46 13.99 -12.30
N GLU A 172 3.33 14.31 -13.58
CA GLU A 172 2.04 14.57 -14.20
C GLU A 172 1.21 13.29 -14.31
N ARG A 173 -0.11 13.44 -14.36
CA ARG A 173 -0.99 12.31 -14.67
C ARG A 173 -0.86 11.98 -16.15
N ALA A 174 -0.88 10.69 -16.49
CA ALA A 174 -0.99 10.21 -17.85
C ALA A 174 -2.37 10.58 -18.45
N THR A 175 -2.55 10.40 -19.73
CA THR A 175 -3.88 10.44 -20.33
C THR A 175 -4.70 9.21 -19.93
N TYR A 176 -6.01 9.24 -20.19
CA TYR A 176 -6.87 8.09 -19.91
C TYR A 176 -6.42 6.87 -20.71
N ASP A 177 -6.18 7.04 -22.01
CA ASP A 177 -5.76 5.96 -22.91
C ASP A 177 -4.41 5.36 -22.47
N GLU A 178 -3.42 6.19 -22.17
CA GLU A 178 -2.14 5.73 -21.62
C GLU A 178 -2.29 4.98 -20.30
N SER A 179 -3.25 5.38 -19.46
CA SER A 179 -3.52 4.72 -18.19
C SER A 179 -4.19 3.36 -18.37
N VAL A 180 -5.00 3.19 -19.43
CA VAL A 180 -5.66 1.93 -19.77
C VAL A 180 -4.69 0.96 -20.44
N ASP A 181 -3.80 1.48 -21.30
CA ASP A 181 -2.84 0.68 -22.06
C ASP A 181 -1.68 0.16 -21.19
N TYR A 182 -1.40 0.82 -20.05
CA TYR A 182 -0.34 0.47 -19.11
C TYR A 182 -0.67 -0.77 -18.29
#